data_e7911655e4e266492988967055248b70
#
_entry.id   e7911655e4e266492988967055248b70
#
_cell.length_a   1.000
_cell.length_b   1.000
_cell.length_c   1.000
_cell.angle_alpha   90.00
_cell.angle_beta   90.00
_cell.angle_gamma   90.00
#
_symmetry.space_group_name_H-M   'P 1'
#
loop_
_entity.id
_entity.type
_entity.pdbx_description
1 polymer ?
#
loop_
_entity_poly.entity_id
_entity_poly.type
_entity_poly.pdbx_seq_one_letter_code
_entity_poly.pdbx_strand_id
1 'polypeptide(L)'
;MPIFAKMHVYEVRPRMDHRGVNLISDALPFGRLWYDGPNAVSNAIGYAMHYSRSHDAVIRVYDDARNVIETQKHAGEFKEG
;
A
#
# COMPACT_ATOMS: atom_id res chain seq x y z
N MET A 1 -8.34 -15.26 24.31
CA MET A 1 -7.20 -15.01 23.43
C MET A 1 -7.54 -13.90 22.44
N PRO A 2 -6.86 -12.81 22.51
CA PRO A 2 -7.14 -11.77 21.54
C PRO A 2 -6.79 -12.23 20.14
N ILE A 3 -7.66 -11.91 19.22
CA ILE A 3 -7.40 -12.15 17.81
C ILE A 3 -6.78 -10.89 17.29
N PHE A 4 -5.57 -10.98 16.84
CA PHE A 4 -4.90 -9.83 16.26
C PHE A 4 -5.37 -9.69 14.83
N ALA A 5 -6.05 -8.59 14.55
CA ALA A 5 -6.34 -8.24 13.18
C ALA A 5 -5.00 -8.10 12.46
N LYS A 6 -4.83 -8.85 11.40
CA LYS A 6 -3.59 -8.80 10.64
C LYS A 6 -3.50 -7.44 9.96
N MET A 7 -2.45 -6.71 10.28
CA MET A 7 -2.19 -5.43 9.61
C MET A 7 -1.62 -5.71 8.23
N HIS A 8 -2.19 -5.08 7.23
CA HIS A 8 -1.66 -5.16 5.87
C HIS A 8 -0.57 -4.11 5.71
N VAL A 9 0.60 -4.53 5.27
CA VAL A 9 1.73 -3.62 5.05
C VAL A 9 1.98 -3.52 3.55
N TYR A 10 1.99 -2.29 3.06
CA TYR A 10 2.23 -1.99 1.66
C TYR A 10 3.47 -1.13 1.52
N GLU A 11 4.18 -1.34 0.43
CA GLU A 11 5.30 -0.49 0.04
C GLU A 11 5.04 0.04 -1.36
N VAL A 12 5.23 1.33 -1.55
CA VAL A 12 5.19 1.97 -2.86
C VAL A 12 6.63 2.35 -3.17
N ARG A 13 7.23 1.66 -4.13
CA ARG A 13 8.65 1.84 -4.46
C ARG A 13 8.82 2.25 -5.91
N PRO A 14 9.73 3.19 -6.19
CA PRO A 14 10.03 3.54 -7.57
C PRO A 14 10.55 2.33 -8.32
N ARG A 15 10.19 2.23 -9.58
CA ARG A 15 10.73 1.19 -10.44
C ARG A 15 12.15 1.54 -10.85
N MET A 16 12.96 0.52 -11.08
CA MET A 16 14.36 0.72 -11.45
C MET A 16 14.51 1.40 -12.81
N ASP A 17 13.50 1.27 -13.66
CA ASP A 17 13.51 1.93 -14.97
C ASP A 17 12.94 3.34 -14.94
N HIS A 18 12.62 3.85 -13.75
CA HIS A 18 12.04 5.18 -13.52
C HIS A 18 10.69 5.39 -14.21
N ARG A 19 9.97 4.31 -14.50
CA ARG A 19 8.68 4.38 -15.17
C ARG A 19 7.56 3.99 -14.20
N GLY A 20 7.29 4.89 -13.28
CA GLY A 20 6.23 4.68 -12.31
C GLY A 20 6.72 3.98 -11.04
N VAL A 21 5.79 3.36 -10.36
CA VAL A 21 6.05 2.73 -9.06
C VAL A 21 5.47 1.33 -9.02
N ASN A 22 5.99 0.51 -8.11
CA ASN A 22 5.39 -0.77 -7.76
C ASN A 22 4.72 -0.64 -6.40
N LEU A 23 3.49 -1.14 -6.33
CA LEU A 23 2.81 -1.37 -5.06
C LEU A 23 3.07 -2.82 -4.66
N ILE A 24 3.72 -3.04 -3.54
CA ILE A 24 4.17 -4.35 -3.10
C ILE A 24 3.56 -4.68 -1.75
N SER A 25 3.01 -5.87 -1.61
CA SER A 25 2.48 -6.31 -0.32
C SER A 25 2.22 -7.81 -0.31
N ASP A 26 2.46 -8.42 0.84
CA ASP A 26 2.05 -9.81 1.08
C ASP A 26 0.53 -9.96 1.12
N ALA A 27 -0.20 -8.87 1.35
CA ALA A 27 -1.66 -8.89 1.33
C ALA A 27 -2.22 -9.11 -0.07
N LEU A 28 -1.45 -8.78 -1.11
CA LEU A 28 -1.88 -8.95 -2.49
C LEU A 28 -1.59 -10.37 -2.96
N PRO A 29 -2.56 -11.06 -3.54
CA PRO A 29 -2.35 -12.44 -3.98
C PRO A 29 -1.32 -12.57 -5.10
N PHE A 30 -1.07 -11.49 -5.84
CA PHE A 30 -0.09 -11.46 -6.92
C PHE A 30 1.20 -10.73 -6.50
N GLY A 31 1.31 -10.28 -5.25
CA GLY A 31 2.52 -9.68 -4.69
C GLY A 31 2.78 -8.24 -5.05
N ARG A 32 2.56 -7.82 -6.28
CA ARG A 32 2.82 -6.45 -6.71
C ARG A 32 1.93 -6.01 -7.85
N LEU A 33 1.74 -4.69 -7.93
CA LEU A 33 1.06 -4.03 -9.03
C LEU A 33 1.94 -2.88 -9.51
N TRP A 34 1.91 -2.62 -10.81
CA TRP A 34 2.66 -1.52 -11.42
C TRP A 34 1.70 -0.38 -11.73
N TYR A 35 2.13 0.83 -11.38
CA TYR A 35 1.43 2.06 -11.71
C TYR A 35 2.38 3.02 -12.37
N ASP A 36 1.94 3.70 -13.43
CA ASP A 36 2.75 4.75 -14.03
C ASP A 36 1.88 5.98 -14.27
N GLY A 37 2.51 7.04 -14.83
CA GLY A 37 1.83 8.30 -15.08
C GLY A 37 1.92 9.24 -13.89
N PRO A 38 1.38 10.46 -14.04
CA PRO A 38 1.56 11.52 -13.04
C PRO A 38 0.91 11.23 -11.70
N ASN A 39 -0.07 10.34 -11.67
CA ASN A 39 -0.79 10.01 -10.44
C ASN A 39 -0.45 8.60 -9.92
N ALA A 40 0.70 8.08 -10.31
CA ALA A 40 1.06 6.70 -9.98
C ALA A 40 1.04 6.43 -8.47
N VAL A 41 1.66 7.31 -7.69
CA VAL A 41 1.72 7.13 -6.23
C VAL A 41 0.34 7.18 -5.61
N SER A 42 -0.45 8.20 -5.94
CA SER A 42 -1.78 8.34 -5.36
C SER A 42 -2.71 7.21 -5.79
N ASN A 43 -2.57 6.73 -7.01
CA ASN A 43 -3.37 5.60 -7.48
C ASN A 43 -2.99 4.31 -6.75
N ALA A 44 -1.71 4.10 -6.51
CA ALA A 44 -1.24 2.94 -5.75
C ALA A 44 -1.76 2.98 -4.32
N ILE A 45 -1.67 4.13 -3.66
CA ILE A 45 -2.18 4.30 -2.30
C ILE A 45 -3.69 4.05 -2.27
N GLY A 46 -4.41 4.62 -3.23
CA GLY A 46 -5.85 4.43 -3.32
C GLY A 46 -6.25 2.97 -3.45
N TYR A 47 -5.53 2.22 -4.27
CA TYR A 47 -5.79 0.80 -4.44
C TYR A 47 -5.53 0.04 -3.14
N ALA A 48 -4.43 0.35 -2.46
CA ALA A 48 -4.08 -0.32 -1.21
C ALA A 48 -5.17 -0.09 -0.16
N MET A 49 -5.64 1.14 -0.02
CA MET A 49 -6.71 1.46 0.92
C MET A 49 -8.01 0.75 0.57
N HIS A 50 -8.34 0.69 -0.70
CA HIS A 50 -9.54 0.00 -1.16
C HIS A 50 -9.45 -1.50 -0.92
N TYR A 51 -8.30 -2.10 -1.25
CA TYR A 51 -8.09 -3.53 -1.08
C TYR A 51 -8.15 -3.92 0.40
N SER A 52 -7.65 -3.07 1.27
CA SER A 52 -7.60 -3.32 2.71
C SER A 52 -8.69 -2.57 3.48
N ARG A 53 -9.80 -2.24 2.83
CA ARG A 53 -10.82 -1.40 3.46
C ARG A 53 -11.34 -1.95 4.79
N SER A 54 -11.34 -3.27 4.95
CA SER A 54 -11.81 -3.92 6.17
C SER A 54 -10.68 -4.32 7.11
N HIS A 55 -9.46 -3.87 6.84
CA HIS A 55 -8.29 -4.23 7.62
C HIS A 55 -7.47 -2.99 7.91
N ASP A 56 -6.80 -3.00 9.04
CA ASP A 56 -5.80 -1.97 9.29
C ASP A 56 -4.67 -2.14 8.29
N ALA A 57 -4.17 -1.02 7.79
CA ALA A 57 -3.11 -1.04 6.80
C ALA A 57 -2.14 0.11 7.03
N VAL A 58 -0.90 -0.10 6.67
CA VAL A 58 0.11 0.94 6.59
C VAL A 58 0.73 0.90 5.21
N ILE A 59 0.84 2.06 4.59
CA ILE A 59 1.39 2.20 3.24
C ILE A 59 2.58 3.13 3.34
N ARG A 60 3.77 2.63 3.03
CA ARG A 60 4.99 3.44 3.05
C ARG A 60 5.43 3.71 1.63
N VAL A 61 5.65 4.99 1.34
CA VAL A 61 6.15 5.43 0.05
C VAL A 61 7.64 5.70 0.17
N TYR A 62 8.41 5.15 -0.76
CA TYR A 62 9.86 5.24 -0.76
C TYR A 62 10.34 6.08 -1.93
N ASP A 63 11.46 6.75 -1.74
CA ASP A 63 12.17 7.44 -2.83
C ASP A 63 13.20 6.51 -3.47
N ASP A 64 13.94 7.04 -4.46
CA ASP A 64 14.96 6.25 -5.15
C ASP A 64 16.12 5.86 -4.24
N ALA A 65 16.36 6.62 -3.19
CA ALA A 65 17.41 6.33 -2.22
C ALA A 65 16.96 5.36 -1.12
N ARG A 66 15.73 4.81 -1.26
CA ARG A 66 15.14 3.86 -0.32
C ARG A 66 14.78 4.48 1.03
N ASN A 67 14.57 5.78 1.05
CA ASN A 67 14.05 6.45 2.24
C ASN A 67 12.54 6.49 2.21
N VAL A 68 11.92 6.32 3.37
CA VAL A 68 10.48 6.50 3.48
C VAL A 68 10.18 7.99 3.46
N ILE A 69 9.45 8.45 2.45
CA ILE A 69 9.10 9.86 2.29
C ILE A 69 7.65 10.16 2.67
N GLU A 70 6.84 9.12 2.81
CA GLU A 70 5.45 9.30 3.19
C GLU A 70 4.95 8.01 3.83
N THR A 71 4.14 8.12 4.87
CA THR A 71 3.46 6.99 5.48
C THR A 71 1.99 7.32 5.62
N GLN A 72 1.15 6.46 5.04
CA GLN A 72 -0.29 6.56 5.17
C GLN A 72 -0.77 5.41 6.05
N LYS A 73 -1.64 5.73 6.99
CA LYS A 73 -2.27 4.71 7.84
C LYS A 73 -3.75 4.67 7.54
N HIS A 74 -4.27 3.46 7.48
CA HIS A 74 -5.67 3.23 7.21
C HIS A 74 -6.23 2.32 8.29
N ALA A 75 -7.31 2.77 8.93
CA ALA A 75 -8.02 1.95 9.91
C ALA A 75 -9.13 1.20 9.18
N GLY A 76 -9.20 -0.10 9.42
CA GLY A 76 -10.23 -0.92 8.82
C GLY A 76 -11.62 -0.45 9.21
N GLU A 77 -12.55 -0.53 8.29
CA GLU A 77 -13.93 -0.19 8.56
C GLU A 77 -14.64 -1.42 9.11
N PHE A 78 -15.24 -1.25 10.27
CA PHE A 78 -16.08 -2.28 10.86
C PHE A 78 -17.52 -1.81 10.77
N LYS A 79 -18.33 -2.60 10.11
CA LYS A 79 -19.76 -2.38 10.15
C LYS A 79 -20.35 -3.34 11.16
N GLU A 80 -20.90 -2.80 12.18
CA GLU A 80 -21.72 -3.58 13.06
C GLU A 80 -23.04 -3.83 12.37
N GLY A 81 -23.36 -5.06 12.25
CA GLY A 81 -24.50 -5.53 11.48
C GLY A 81 -25.82 -5.05 11.96
#